data_b3c1e35e74bb436d9754a4e4e88cd81d
#
_entry.id   b3c1e35e74bb436d9754a4e4e88cd81d
#
_cell.length_a   1.000
_cell.length_b   1.000
_cell.length_c   1.000
_cell.angle_alpha   90.00
_cell.angle_beta   90.00
_cell.angle_gamma   90.00
#
_symmetry.space_group_name_H-M   'P 1'
#
loop_
_entity.id
_entity.type
_entity.pdbx_description
1 polymer ?
#
loop_
_entity_poly.entity_id
_entity_poly.type
_entity_poly.pdbx_seq_one_letter_code
_entity_poly.pdbx_strand_id
1 'polypeptide(L)'
;MLQKETIQSIIEWHAATFPDATLNGQAKKFIEEKKEYLAAKEISQKTEELADVFIVGCGIARFDLMFAASVFAYVSKEYLRMYKVACVGGTPLMMAKNLFEDAIIAKMTNNRKRKWKKIGGLYKHKN
;
A
#
# COMPACT_ATOMS: atom_id res chain seq x y z
N MET A 1 -3.43 -12.00 -17.81
CA MET A 1 -3.61 -10.56 -17.53
C MET A 1 -3.79 -10.35 -16.03
N LEU A 2 -3.04 -9.43 -15.44
CA LEU A 2 -3.20 -9.12 -14.02
C LEU A 2 -4.50 -8.37 -13.79
N GLN A 3 -5.14 -8.65 -12.64
CA GLN A 3 -6.38 -7.98 -12.26
C GLN A 3 -6.11 -6.50 -11.97
N LYS A 4 -6.90 -5.63 -12.57
CA LYS A 4 -6.84 -4.21 -12.28
C LYS A 4 -7.40 -3.94 -10.88
N GLU A 5 -6.71 -3.12 -10.10
CA GLU A 5 -7.10 -2.83 -8.73
C GLU A 5 -7.64 -1.41 -8.58
N THR A 6 -8.60 -1.24 -7.68
CA THR A 6 -9.13 0.05 -7.26
C THR A 6 -9.12 0.09 -5.74
N ILE A 7 -9.30 1.29 -5.17
CA ILE A 7 -9.47 1.41 -3.71
C ILE A 7 -10.58 0.49 -3.24
N GLN A 8 -11.71 0.49 -3.96
CA GLN A 8 -12.87 -0.33 -3.58
C GLN A 8 -12.55 -1.84 -3.65
N SER A 9 -11.87 -2.30 -4.70
CA SER A 9 -11.54 -3.72 -4.81
C SER A 9 -10.59 -4.17 -3.70
N ILE A 10 -9.68 -3.31 -3.29
CA ILE A 10 -8.74 -3.60 -2.19
C ILE A 10 -9.48 -3.62 -0.85
N ILE A 11 -10.41 -2.67 -0.63
CA ILE A 11 -11.24 -2.66 0.59
C ILE A 11 -12.04 -3.97 0.69
N GLU A 12 -12.65 -4.39 -0.42
CA GLU A 12 -13.44 -5.63 -0.46
C GLU A 12 -12.58 -6.85 -0.16
N TRP A 13 -11.40 -6.92 -0.79
CA TRP A 13 -10.44 -8.00 -0.50
C TRP A 13 -10.06 -8.01 0.97
N HIS A 14 -9.75 -6.85 1.54
CA HIS A 14 -9.32 -6.72 2.94
C HIS A 14 -10.43 -7.20 3.88
N ALA A 15 -11.66 -6.78 3.63
CA ALA A 15 -12.79 -7.17 4.46
C ALA A 15 -13.06 -8.68 4.40
N ALA A 16 -12.94 -9.28 3.22
CA ALA A 16 -13.15 -10.71 3.04
C ALA A 16 -12.02 -11.54 3.65
N THR A 17 -10.77 -11.04 3.54
CA THR A 17 -9.58 -11.78 3.99
C THR A 17 -9.34 -11.63 5.49
N PHE A 18 -9.62 -10.45 6.05
CA PHE A 18 -9.35 -10.12 7.45
C PHE A 18 -10.61 -9.64 8.15
N PRO A 19 -11.64 -10.52 8.29
CA PRO A 19 -12.91 -10.08 8.88
C PRO A 19 -12.76 -9.58 10.33
N ASP A 20 -11.75 -10.07 11.05
CA ASP A 20 -11.49 -9.69 12.44
C ASP A 20 -10.50 -8.54 12.60
N ALA A 21 -10.06 -7.93 11.50
CA ALA A 21 -9.12 -6.81 11.58
C ALA A 21 -9.73 -5.64 12.35
N THR A 22 -8.88 -4.85 13.00
CA THR A 22 -9.30 -3.70 13.81
C THR A 22 -8.59 -2.44 13.30
N LEU A 23 -9.18 -1.28 13.61
CA LEU A 23 -8.54 0.00 13.30
C LEU A 23 -7.18 0.09 13.97
N ASN A 24 -7.06 -0.31 15.23
CA ASN A 24 -5.80 -0.27 15.96
C ASN A 24 -4.73 -1.13 15.29
N GLY A 25 -5.11 -2.33 14.84
CA GLY A 25 -4.19 -3.21 14.10
C GLY A 25 -3.74 -2.59 12.78
N GLN A 26 -4.65 -1.93 12.06
CA GLN A 26 -4.33 -1.27 10.80
C GLN A 26 -3.44 -0.04 11.02
N ALA A 27 -3.63 0.68 12.11
CA ALA A 27 -2.76 1.80 12.47
C ALA A 27 -1.33 1.33 12.72
N LYS A 28 -1.17 0.19 13.41
CA LYS A 28 0.16 -0.42 13.63
C LYS A 28 0.81 -0.84 12.31
N LYS A 29 0.02 -1.41 11.41
CA LYS A 29 0.49 -1.77 10.06
C LYS A 29 0.97 -0.55 9.29
N PHE A 30 0.24 0.54 9.37
CA PHE A 30 0.64 1.79 8.72
C PHE A 30 2.02 2.25 9.22
N ILE A 31 2.24 2.21 10.53
CA ILE A 31 3.53 2.60 11.11
C ILE A 31 4.64 1.70 10.60
N GLU A 32 4.43 0.39 10.56
CA GLU A 32 5.41 -0.58 10.05
C GLU A 32 5.77 -0.32 8.59
N GLU A 33 4.74 -0.19 7.73
CA GLU A 33 4.95 0.00 6.29
C GLU A 33 5.59 1.36 5.99
N LYS A 34 5.23 2.39 6.76
CA LYS A 34 5.86 3.70 6.64
C LYS A 34 7.35 3.64 6.96
N LYS A 35 7.73 2.90 8.00
CA LYS A 35 9.15 2.71 8.35
C LYS A 35 9.90 1.99 7.22
N GLU A 36 9.30 0.96 6.64
CA GLU A 36 9.92 0.23 5.54
C GLU A 36 10.10 1.13 4.32
N TYR A 37 9.11 1.95 4.01
CA TYR A 37 9.20 2.92 2.93
C TYR A 37 10.35 3.92 3.18
N LEU A 38 10.43 4.46 4.38
CA LEU A 38 11.48 5.45 4.72
C LEU A 38 12.87 4.83 4.72
N ALA A 39 12.98 3.54 5.03
CA ALA A 39 14.27 2.82 5.02
C ALA A 39 14.73 2.43 3.62
N ALA A 40 13.82 2.34 2.65
CA ALA A 40 14.17 1.98 1.28
C ALA A 40 14.98 3.09 0.63
N LYS A 41 15.98 2.73 -0.16
CA LYS A 41 16.92 3.68 -0.77
C LYS A 41 16.71 3.84 -2.28
N GLU A 42 16.42 2.74 -2.96
CA GLU A 42 16.21 2.75 -4.40
C GLU A 42 14.78 3.16 -4.76
N ILE A 43 14.60 3.90 -5.84
CA ILE A 43 13.28 4.35 -6.27
C ILE A 43 12.34 3.17 -6.52
N SER A 44 12.84 2.09 -7.13
CA SER A 44 12.03 0.89 -7.37
C SER A 44 11.52 0.28 -6.07
N GLN A 45 12.38 0.15 -5.06
CA GLN A 45 12.02 -0.37 -3.75
C GLN A 45 11.06 0.58 -3.03
N LYS A 46 11.34 1.90 -3.07
CA LYS A 46 10.44 2.89 -2.47
C LYS A 46 9.04 2.84 -3.10
N THR A 47 8.95 2.63 -4.41
CA THR A 47 7.69 2.49 -5.11
C THR A 47 6.90 1.29 -4.57
N GLU A 48 7.55 0.15 -4.40
CA GLU A 48 6.94 -1.05 -3.83
C GLU A 48 6.46 -0.84 -2.40
N GLU A 49 7.31 -0.22 -1.57
CA GLU A 49 6.96 0.02 -0.17
C GLU A 49 5.83 1.06 -0.04
N LEU A 50 5.81 2.05 -0.91
CA LEU A 50 4.72 3.04 -0.91
C LEU A 50 3.41 2.40 -1.35
N ALA A 51 3.46 1.42 -2.26
CA ALA A 51 2.28 0.64 -2.63
C ALA A 51 1.71 -0.12 -1.42
N ASP A 52 2.58 -0.67 -0.56
CA ASP A 52 2.14 -1.32 0.68
C ASP A 52 1.45 -0.32 1.61
N VAL A 53 1.98 0.90 1.75
CA VAL A 53 1.34 1.95 2.55
C VAL A 53 -0.05 2.28 2.00
N PHE A 54 -0.18 2.39 0.69
CA PHE A 54 -1.47 2.64 0.03
C PHE A 54 -2.48 1.53 0.36
N ILE A 55 -2.05 0.27 0.27
CA ILE A 55 -2.92 -0.89 0.53
C ILE A 55 -3.39 -0.88 1.99
N VAL A 56 -2.50 -0.56 2.93
CA VAL A 56 -2.89 -0.42 4.34
C VAL A 56 -3.90 0.71 4.51
N GLY A 57 -3.74 1.82 3.77
CA GLY A 57 -4.72 2.90 3.77
C GLY A 57 -6.11 2.43 3.36
N CYS A 58 -6.21 1.54 2.39
CA CYS A 58 -7.48 0.93 1.99
C CYS A 58 -8.08 0.12 3.14
N GLY A 59 -7.27 -0.63 3.88
CA GLY A 59 -7.72 -1.37 5.05
C GLY A 59 -8.23 -0.46 6.17
N ILE A 60 -7.56 0.68 6.37
CA ILE A 60 -7.98 1.69 7.35
C ILE A 60 -9.34 2.28 6.94
N ALA A 61 -9.59 2.45 5.64
CA ALA A 61 -10.85 3.01 5.15
C ALA A 61 -12.08 2.19 5.54
N ARG A 62 -11.92 0.92 5.90
CA ARG A 62 -13.01 0.09 6.44
C ARG A 62 -13.55 0.64 7.76
N PHE A 63 -12.73 1.36 8.52
CA PHE A 63 -13.02 1.72 9.91
C PHE A 63 -13.06 3.23 10.13
N ASP A 64 -12.23 4.00 9.43
CA ASP A 64 -12.07 5.43 9.68
C ASP A 64 -11.65 6.12 8.37
N LEU A 65 -12.62 6.81 7.76
CA LEU A 65 -12.40 7.50 6.49
C LEU A 65 -11.45 8.69 6.64
N MET A 66 -11.50 9.39 7.78
CA MET A 66 -10.63 10.54 8.01
C MET A 66 -9.16 10.11 8.14
N PHE A 67 -8.92 9.04 8.87
CA PHE A 67 -7.57 8.48 8.99
C PHE A 67 -7.09 7.99 7.61
N ALA A 68 -7.94 7.26 6.89
CA ALA A 68 -7.59 6.79 5.54
C ALA A 68 -7.25 7.95 4.62
N ALA A 69 -8.03 9.04 4.68
CA ALA A 69 -7.76 10.23 3.87
C ALA A 69 -6.37 10.80 4.18
N SER A 70 -5.97 10.84 5.45
CA SER A 70 -4.63 11.33 5.82
C SER A 70 -3.53 10.39 5.35
N VAL A 71 -3.77 9.06 5.34
CA VAL A 71 -2.81 8.10 4.80
C VAL A 71 -2.67 8.29 3.28
N PHE A 72 -3.77 8.46 2.56
CA PHE A 72 -3.73 8.70 1.12
C PHE A 72 -3.07 10.05 0.79
N ALA A 73 -3.27 11.07 1.61
CA ALA A 73 -2.58 12.35 1.46
C ALA A 73 -1.07 12.18 1.64
N TYR A 74 -0.65 11.39 2.61
CA TYR A 74 0.76 11.04 2.81
C TYR A 74 1.33 10.33 1.60
N VAL A 75 0.61 9.32 1.08
CA VAL A 75 1.03 8.58 -0.12
C VAL A 75 1.18 9.52 -1.31
N SER A 76 0.22 10.41 -1.53
CA SER A 76 0.25 11.37 -2.63
C SER A 76 1.45 12.32 -2.53
N LYS A 77 1.73 12.80 -1.34
CA LYS A 77 2.86 13.71 -1.07
C LYS A 77 4.18 13.02 -1.36
N GLU A 78 4.35 11.78 -0.87
CA GLU A 78 5.58 11.03 -1.07
C GLU A 78 5.74 10.58 -2.52
N TYR A 79 4.64 10.21 -3.17
CA TYR A 79 4.60 9.90 -4.59
C TYR A 79 5.14 11.08 -5.41
N LEU A 80 4.62 12.29 -5.19
CA LEU A 80 5.06 13.48 -5.92
C LEU A 80 6.52 13.79 -5.65
N ARG A 81 6.97 13.64 -4.41
CA ARG A 81 8.38 13.86 -4.05
C ARG A 81 9.28 12.89 -4.79
N MET A 82 8.92 11.62 -4.81
CA MET A 82 9.68 10.56 -5.45
C MET A 82 9.79 10.77 -6.96
N TYR A 83 8.68 11.12 -7.60
CA TYR A 83 8.65 11.31 -9.06
C TYR A 83 9.25 12.63 -9.52
N LYS A 84 9.25 13.63 -8.68
CA LYS A 84 9.96 14.87 -8.95
C LYS A 84 11.46 14.57 -9.12
N VAL A 85 12.02 13.74 -8.26
CA VAL A 85 13.41 13.29 -8.37
C VAL A 85 13.60 12.45 -9.63
N ALA A 86 12.67 11.53 -9.92
CA ALA A 86 12.73 10.68 -11.10
C ALA A 86 12.65 11.50 -12.39
N CYS A 87 11.80 12.54 -12.42
CA CYS A 87 11.68 13.42 -13.60
C CYS A 87 12.96 14.20 -13.85
N VAL A 88 13.65 14.63 -12.79
CA VAL A 88 14.97 15.28 -12.93
C VAL A 88 15.95 14.30 -13.54
N GLY A 89 15.81 12.99 -13.24
CA GLY A 89 16.62 11.95 -13.85
C GLY A 89 16.16 11.52 -15.24
N GLY A 90 15.16 12.21 -15.83
CA GLY A 90 14.70 11.96 -17.19
C GLY A 90 13.51 11.03 -17.34
N THR A 91 12.92 10.55 -16.22
CA THR A 91 11.74 9.67 -16.28
C THR A 91 10.47 10.52 -16.43
N PRO A 92 9.67 10.33 -17.49
CA PRO A 92 8.40 11.06 -17.64
C PRO A 92 7.44 10.75 -16.50
N LEU A 93 6.70 11.77 -16.06
CA LEU A 93 5.72 11.65 -14.96
C LEU A 93 4.68 10.56 -15.22
N MET A 94 4.24 10.42 -16.47
CA MET A 94 3.26 9.40 -16.85
C MET A 94 3.80 7.98 -16.64
N MET A 95 5.08 7.74 -16.97
CA MET A 95 5.72 6.44 -16.72
C MET A 95 5.82 6.16 -15.23
N ALA A 96 6.12 7.18 -14.44
CA ALA A 96 6.21 7.06 -12.99
C ALA A 96 4.85 6.68 -12.39
N LYS A 97 3.76 7.29 -12.88
CA LYS A 97 2.40 6.94 -12.47
C LYS A 97 2.09 5.48 -12.76
N ASN A 98 2.43 5.01 -13.96
CA ASN A 98 2.20 3.61 -14.36
C ASN A 98 3.01 2.66 -13.50
N LEU A 99 4.26 3.01 -13.15
CA LEU A 99 5.09 2.19 -12.27
C LEU A 99 4.47 2.02 -10.90
N PHE A 100 3.85 3.07 -10.35
CA PHE A 100 3.18 2.98 -9.05
C PHE A 100 1.92 2.11 -9.13
N GLU A 101 1.10 2.30 -10.15
CA GLU A 101 -0.09 1.47 -10.36
C GLU A 101 0.29 0.00 -10.54
N ASP A 102 1.33 -0.27 -11.32
CA ASP A 102 1.84 -1.63 -11.53
C ASP A 102 2.35 -2.25 -10.22
N ALA A 103 2.99 -1.45 -9.37
CA ALA A 103 3.46 -1.92 -8.06
C ALA A 103 2.28 -2.31 -7.17
N ILE A 104 1.20 -1.53 -7.16
CA ILE A 104 -0.02 -1.87 -6.40
C ILE A 104 -0.61 -3.18 -6.92
N ILE A 105 -0.71 -3.33 -8.23
CA ILE A 105 -1.25 -4.55 -8.85
C ILE A 105 -0.39 -5.76 -8.48
N ALA A 106 0.94 -5.63 -8.58
CA ALA A 106 1.86 -6.73 -8.24
C ALA A 106 1.74 -7.11 -6.76
N LYS A 107 1.68 -6.14 -5.86
CA LYS A 107 1.52 -6.39 -4.43
C LYS A 107 0.18 -7.08 -4.15
N MET A 108 -0.91 -6.61 -4.76
CA MET A 108 -2.22 -7.22 -4.57
C MET A 108 -2.30 -8.62 -5.16
N THR A 109 -1.65 -8.86 -6.30
CA THR A 109 -1.58 -10.19 -6.90
C THR A 109 -0.96 -11.19 -5.92
N ASN A 110 0.13 -10.79 -5.27
CA ASN A 110 0.76 -11.62 -4.24
C ASN A 110 -0.12 -11.75 -3.00
N ASN A 111 -0.71 -10.64 -2.53
CA ASN A 111 -1.55 -10.64 -1.33
C ASN A 111 -2.76 -11.57 -1.50
N ARG A 112 -3.38 -11.61 -2.68
CA ARG A 112 -4.54 -12.47 -2.94
C ARG A 112 -4.19 -13.95 -2.96
N LYS A 113 -2.94 -14.29 -3.22
CA LYS A 113 -2.46 -15.68 -3.23
C LYS A 113 -1.95 -16.16 -1.88
N ARG A 114 -1.56 -15.23 -0.99
CA ARG A 114 -0.98 -15.57 0.31
C ARG A 114 -2.02 -16.17 1.25
N LYS A 115 -1.54 -17.06 2.11
CA LYS A 115 -2.31 -17.52 3.26
C LYS A 115 -1.93 -16.64 4.44
N TRP A 116 -2.94 -16.24 5.22
CA TRP A 116 -2.76 -15.30 6.31
C TRP A 116 -3.11 -15.94 7.64
N LYS A 117 -2.39 -15.56 8.70
CA LYS A 117 -2.68 -15.98 10.07
C LYS A 117 -2.62 -14.77 10.99
N LYS A 118 -3.39 -14.83 12.07
CA LYS A 118 -3.45 -13.75 13.06
C LYS A 118 -2.43 -14.01 14.16
N ILE A 119 -1.53 -13.04 14.40
CA ILE A 119 -0.52 -13.10 15.45
C ILE A 119 -0.56 -11.78 16.21
N GLY A 120 -0.80 -11.84 17.54
CA GLY A 120 -0.77 -10.64 18.37
C GLY A 120 -1.74 -9.56 17.92
N GLY A 121 -2.91 -9.94 17.41
CA GLY A 121 -3.91 -8.99 16.94
C GLY A 121 -3.67 -8.49 15.51
N LEU A 122 -2.60 -8.93 14.85
CA LEU A 122 -2.26 -8.56 13.47
C LEU A 122 -2.24 -9.79 12.58
N TYR A 123 -2.68 -9.60 11.34
CA TYR A 123 -2.56 -10.65 10.33
C TYR A 123 -1.18 -10.60 9.70
N LYS A 124 -0.52 -11.76 9.64
CA LYS A 124 0.78 -11.95 9.00
C LYS A 124 0.62 -13.02 7.94
N HIS A 125 1.31 -12.88 6.81
CA HIS A 125 1.26 -13.93 5.79
C HIS A 125 2.06 -15.15 6.26
N LYS A 126 1.57 -16.33 5.90
CA LYS A 126 2.29 -17.58 6.16
C LYS A 126 3.35 -17.79 5.07
N ASN A 127 4.52 -18.18 5.50
CA ASN A 127 5.59 -18.56 4.58
C ASN A 127 5.46 -20.02 4.18
#